data_57982d67cb020a92fe0551bf1c808512
#
_entry.id   57982d67cb020a92fe0551bf1c808512
#
_cell.length_a   1.000
_cell.length_b   1.000
_cell.length_c   1.000
_cell.angle_alpha   90.00
_cell.angle_beta   90.00
_cell.angle_gamma   90.00
#
_symmetry.space_group_name_H-M   'P 1'
#
loop_
_entity.id
_entity.type
_entity.pdbx_description
1 polymer ?
#
loop_
_entity_poly.entity_id
_entity_poly.type
_entity_poly.pdbx_seq_one_letter_code
_entity_poly.pdbx_strand_id
1 'polypeptide(L)'
;DDVVWIHDYHFLLLPAMLRQRCPNNSIGFFLHIPFPAYEIFRLLPRRWATAMIEGLLGADVVGFHTVDYVRHFLISVLRLTGHQHQIGRLMYQGREIRMDSFPIGIDFDKYHGTACLPKIRREADRIRRKLVQQKAILSVDRLDYSKGIAKRLRAYELFLERYPEWRQKVILLLLVVPSRIGVDRYQDMRREIDELVGRINGRFGDIGWAPIAYLYKNLGLQALSSLYAAADVALVTPLRDGMNLVAKEFIASRTRDDGVLILSEMAGAARELPEALIINPNSREEMAEAIQQALTM
;
A
#
# COMPACT_ATOMS: atom_id res chain seq x y z
N ASP A 1 9.98 5.12 34.73
CA ASP A 1 9.64 6.03 33.61
C ASP A 1 9.62 5.21 32.30
N ASP A 2 8.55 4.43 32.11
CA ASP A 2 8.42 3.59 30.93
C ASP A 2 7.80 4.42 29.77
N VAL A 3 8.29 4.18 28.55
CA VAL A 3 7.69 4.72 27.33
C VAL A 3 6.69 3.71 26.80
N VAL A 4 5.46 4.15 26.57
CA VAL A 4 4.41 3.32 25.97
C VAL A 4 4.21 3.76 24.52
N TRP A 5 4.40 2.82 23.58
CA TRP A 5 4.18 3.08 22.18
C TRP A 5 3.00 2.25 21.66
N ILE A 6 1.95 2.94 21.23
CA ILE A 6 0.67 2.36 20.81
C ILE A 6 0.55 2.46 19.28
N HIS A 7 0.12 1.38 18.65
CA HIS A 7 0.01 1.32 17.20
C HIS A 7 -1.41 1.03 16.72
N ASP A 8 -1.80 1.81 15.72
CA ASP A 8 -2.89 1.59 14.78
C ASP A 8 -4.31 1.75 15.33
N TYR A 9 -5.27 1.77 14.43
CA TYR A 9 -6.66 2.20 14.63
C TYR A 9 -7.45 1.37 15.65
N HIS A 10 -7.00 0.17 15.94
CA HIS A 10 -7.65 -0.67 16.97
C HIS A 10 -7.59 -0.06 18.37
N PHE A 11 -6.62 0.79 18.62
CA PHE A 11 -6.29 1.34 19.94
C PHE A 11 -6.47 2.85 20.04
N LEU A 12 -7.34 3.46 19.20
CA LEU A 12 -7.56 4.91 19.18
C LEU A 12 -7.97 5.50 20.55
N LEU A 13 -8.66 4.72 21.39
CA LEU A 13 -9.11 5.15 22.70
C LEU A 13 -8.06 4.90 23.81
N LEU A 14 -7.08 4.03 23.54
CA LEU A 14 -6.15 3.53 24.57
C LEU A 14 -5.24 4.62 25.16
N PRO A 15 -4.72 5.60 24.42
CA PRO A 15 -3.86 6.63 24.99
C PRO A 15 -4.51 7.40 26.13
N ALA A 16 -5.78 7.82 25.99
CA ALA A 16 -6.50 8.53 27.05
C ALA A 16 -6.77 7.62 28.27
N MET A 17 -7.10 6.35 28.04
CA MET A 17 -7.34 5.38 29.13
C MET A 17 -6.05 5.11 29.91
N LEU A 18 -4.90 5.04 29.25
CA LEU A 18 -3.60 4.89 29.89
C LEU A 18 -3.21 6.17 30.66
N ARG A 19 -3.42 7.34 30.05
CA ARG A 19 -3.10 8.62 30.70
C ARG A 19 -3.81 8.79 32.03
N GLN A 20 -5.06 8.32 32.16
CA GLN A 20 -5.81 8.36 33.40
C GLN A 20 -5.19 7.46 34.48
N ARG A 21 -4.59 6.34 34.11
CA ARG A 21 -4.01 5.37 35.05
C ARG A 21 -2.52 5.60 35.29
N CYS A 22 -1.82 6.12 34.30
CA CYS A 22 -0.37 6.34 34.32
C CYS A 22 -0.06 7.77 33.86
N PRO A 23 -0.36 8.79 34.70
CA PRO A 23 -0.33 10.21 34.30
C PRO A 23 1.06 10.70 33.91
N ASN A 24 2.14 10.09 34.42
CA ASN A 24 3.51 10.52 34.22
C ASN A 24 4.27 9.77 33.11
N ASN A 25 3.67 8.71 32.53
CA ASN A 25 4.35 7.95 31.49
C ASN A 25 4.36 8.71 30.16
N SER A 26 5.45 8.57 29.41
CA SER A 26 5.49 9.03 28.01
C SER A 26 4.69 8.10 27.13
N ILE A 27 3.69 8.62 26.41
CA ILE A 27 2.80 7.85 25.54
C ILE A 27 2.94 8.35 24.11
N GLY A 28 3.40 7.50 23.20
CA GLY A 28 3.38 7.71 21.76
C GLY A 28 2.25 6.91 21.11
N PHE A 29 1.63 7.47 20.09
CA PHE A 29 0.66 6.78 19.24
C PHE A 29 1.05 6.93 17.78
N PHE A 30 0.95 5.86 16.98
CA PHE A 30 1.19 5.91 15.54
C PHE A 30 0.03 5.28 14.76
N LEU A 31 -0.53 6.03 13.82
CA LEU A 31 -1.58 5.55 12.93
C LEU A 31 -0.99 5.09 11.60
N HIS A 32 -1.11 3.79 11.31
CA HIS A 32 -0.59 3.18 10.07
C HIS A 32 -1.52 3.31 8.87
N ILE A 33 -2.80 3.55 9.09
CA ILE A 33 -3.76 3.81 8.02
C ILE A 33 -3.90 5.31 7.75
N PRO A 34 -4.35 5.74 6.55
CA PRO A 34 -4.63 7.13 6.27
C PRO A 34 -5.70 7.70 7.20
N PHE A 35 -5.41 8.78 7.93
CA PHE A 35 -6.47 9.50 8.62
C PHE A 35 -7.38 10.15 7.58
N PRO A 36 -8.71 9.96 7.64
CA PRO A 36 -9.62 10.48 6.63
C PRO A 36 -9.78 12.00 6.71
N ALA A 37 -10.09 12.63 5.58
CA ALA A 37 -10.52 14.03 5.58
C ALA A 37 -11.74 14.21 6.49
N TYR A 38 -11.89 15.42 7.06
CA TYR A 38 -12.95 15.70 8.03
C TYR A 38 -14.36 15.40 7.46
N GLU A 39 -14.58 15.66 6.17
CA GLU A 39 -15.85 15.40 5.49
C GLU A 39 -16.28 13.95 5.53
N ILE A 40 -15.29 13.04 5.51
CA ILE A 40 -15.54 11.60 5.65
C ILE A 40 -15.60 11.20 7.14
N PHE A 41 -14.70 11.75 7.96
CA PHE A 41 -14.65 11.41 9.39
C PHE A 41 -15.94 11.83 10.13
N ARG A 42 -16.54 12.96 9.77
CA ARG A 42 -17.81 13.46 10.33
C ARG A 42 -19.05 12.61 10.01
N LEU A 43 -18.94 11.63 9.09
CA LEU A 43 -20.03 10.66 8.84
C LEU A 43 -20.23 9.70 10.00
N LEU A 44 -19.23 9.55 10.87
CA LEU A 44 -19.37 8.81 12.13
C LEU A 44 -20.32 9.57 13.08
N PRO A 45 -21.06 8.85 13.93
CA PRO A 45 -21.81 9.49 15.02
C PRO A 45 -20.87 10.40 15.82
N ARG A 46 -21.30 11.65 16.05
CA ARG A 46 -20.44 12.69 16.67
C ARG A 46 -19.78 12.21 17.96
N ARG A 47 -20.54 11.50 18.81
CA ARG A 47 -20.03 10.94 20.08
C ARG A 47 -18.82 10.01 19.84
N TRP A 48 -18.87 9.18 18.80
CA TRP A 48 -17.78 8.26 18.49
C TRP A 48 -16.57 8.99 17.91
N ALA A 49 -16.81 9.88 16.95
CA ALA A 49 -15.74 10.68 16.35
C ALA A 49 -15.01 11.51 17.42
N THR A 50 -15.74 12.17 18.33
CA THR A 50 -15.16 12.94 19.43
C THR A 50 -14.38 12.03 20.37
N ALA A 51 -14.93 10.89 20.79
CA ALA A 51 -14.22 9.94 21.67
C ALA A 51 -12.91 9.42 21.07
N MET A 52 -12.88 9.15 19.75
CA MET A 52 -11.64 8.73 19.05
C MET A 52 -10.59 9.84 19.07
N ILE A 53 -10.99 11.09 18.81
CA ILE A 53 -10.06 12.24 18.86
C ILE A 53 -9.53 12.44 20.29
N GLU A 54 -10.42 12.51 21.29
CA GLU A 54 -10.02 12.68 22.68
C GLU A 54 -9.18 11.51 23.19
N GLY A 55 -9.45 10.29 22.68
CA GLY A 55 -8.65 9.11 22.94
C GLY A 55 -7.19 9.31 22.52
N LEU A 56 -6.97 9.79 21.30
CA LEU A 56 -5.65 10.09 20.77
C LEU A 56 -4.97 11.26 21.50
N LEU A 57 -5.72 12.27 21.94
CA LEU A 57 -5.18 13.39 22.71
C LEU A 57 -4.67 13.00 24.11
N GLY A 58 -4.84 11.77 24.52
CA GLY A 58 -4.17 11.19 25.69
C GLY A 58 -2.67 10.93 25.50
N ALA A 59 -2.20 10.83 24.25
CA ALA A 59 -0.78 10.67 23.94
C ALA A 59 0.00 12.00 24.05
N ASP A 60 1.33 11.92 24.16
CA ASP A 60 2.24 13.08 24.09
C ASP A 60 2.67 13.33 22.65
N VAL A 61 2.77 12.25 21.84
CA VAL A 61 3.08 12.32 20.41
C VAL A 61 2.07 11.47 19.64
N VAL A 62 1.47 12.06 18.59
CA VAL A 62 0.62 11.36 17.62
C VAL A 62 1.27 11.42 16.26
N GLY A 63 1.70 10.27 15.75
CA GLY A 63 2.43 10.12 14.50
C GLY A 63 1.56 9.61 13.35
N PHE A 64 1.87 10.08 12.15
CA PHE A 64 1.24 9.68 10.89
C PHE A 64 2.31 9.45 9.82
N HIS A 65 1.93 8.83 8.69
CA HIS A 65 2.88 8.62 7.59
C HIS A 65 3.12 9.87 6.74
N THR A 66 2.12 10.74 6.58
CA THR A 66 2.21 11.91 5.70
C THR A 66 1.69 13.17 6.35
N VAL A 67 2.16 14.31 5.86
CA VAL A 67 1.68 15.64 6.30
C VAL A 67 0.18 15.82 6.04
N ASP A 68 -0.35 15.25 4.96
CA ASP A 68 -1.80 15.31 4.68
C ASP A 68 -2.63 14.64 5.77
N TYR A 69 -2.16 13.50 6.31
CA TYR A 69 -2.87 12.80 7.40
C TYR A 69 -2.80 13.58 8.71
N VAL A 70 -1.67 14.25 8.98
CA VAL A 70 -1.55 15.19 10.10
C VAL A 70 -2.57 16.32 9.96
N ARG A 71 -2.64 16.94 8.77
CA ARG A 71 -3.58 18.03 8.49
C ARG A 71 -5.04 17.58 8.67
N HIS A 72 -5.41 16.42 8.14
CA HIS A 72 -6.78 15.88 8.29
C HIS A 72 -7.13 15.64 9.76
N PHE A 73 -6.18 15.12 10.54
CA PHE A 73 -6.36 14.92 11.98
C PHE A 73 -6.55 16.26 12.70
N LEU A 74 -5.67 17.23 12.46
CA LEU A 74 -5.72 18.55 13.09
C LEU A 74 -7.03 19.30 12.79
N ILE A 75 -7.52 19.22 11.54
CA ILE A 75 -8.83 19.78 11.17
C ILE A 75 -9.95 19.10 11.96
N SER A 76 -9.88 17.79 12.11
CA SER A 76 -10.86 17.02 12.88
C SER A 76 -10.82 17.35 14.36
N VAL A 77 -9.65 17.53 14.95
CA VAL A 77 -9.48 18.04 16.33
C VAL A 77 -10.17 19.40 16.48
N LEU A 78 -9.82 20.36 15.64
CA LEU A 78 -10.39 21.70 15.69
C LEU A 78 -11.94 21.67 15.58
N ARG A 79 -12.48 20.93 14.62
CA ARG A 79 -13.93 20.88 14.33
C ARG A 79 -14.75 20.14 15.38
N LEU A 80 -14.18 19.15 16.06
CA LEU A 80 -14.90 18.34 17.04
C LEU A 80 -14.71 18.81 18.48
N THR A 81 -13.54 19.31 18.82
CA THR A 81 -13.17 19.69 20.19
C THR A 81 -12.97 21.20 20.40
N GLY A 82 -12.86 21.98 19.33
CA GLY A 82 -12.59 23.42 19.38
C GLY A 82 -11.14 23.80 19.70
N HIS A 83 -10.26 22.81 19.91
CA HIS A 83 -8.85 23.11 20.24
C HIS A 83 -8.05 23.51 19.01
N GLN A 84 -7.31 24.61 19.11
CA GLN A 84 -6.43 25.12 18.07
C GLN A 84 -5.01 24.61 18.29
N HIS A 85 -4.27 24.42 17.22
CA HIS A 85 -2.86 24.03 17.23
C HIS A 85 -1.94 25.13 16.66
N GLN A 86 -0.68 25.10 17.05
CA GLN A 86 0.39 25.89 16.45
C GLN A 86 1.48 24.94 15.95
N ILE A 87 1.68 24.87 14.64
CA ILE A 87 2.72 24.06 13.99
C ILE A 87 2.73 22.60 14.53
N GLY A 88 1.56 21.93 14.52
CA GLY A 88 1.44 20.55 14.98
C GLY A 88 1.51 20.36 16.50
N ARG A 89 1.52 21.43 17.30
CA ARG A 89 1.49 21.37 18.76
C ARG A 89 0.17 21.88 19.29
N LEU A 90 -0.38 21.20 20.27
CA LEU A 90 -1.67 21.48 20.86
C LEU A 90 -1.58 21.40 22.38
N MET A 91 -2.16 22.37 23.08
CA MET A 91 -2.37 22.30 24.52
C MET A 91 -3.72 21.62 24.83
N TYR A 92 -3.67 20.50 25.55
CA TYR A 92 -4.85 19.76 25.95
C TYR A 92 -4.72 19.28 27.41
N GLN A 93 -5.67 19.70 28.25
CA GLN A 93 -5.67 19.37 29.69
C GLN A 93 -4.32 19.66 30.40
N GLY A 94 -3.73 20.82 30.09
CA GLY A 94 -2.45 21.26 30.71
C GLY A 94 -1.19 20.58 30.16
N ARG A 95 -1.29 19.76 29.13
CA ARG A 95 -0.16 19.07 28.47
C ARG A 95 0.01 19.55 27.03
N GLU A 96 1.25 19.68 26.58
CA GLU A 96 1.56 19.84 25.16
C GLU A 96 1.55 18.47 24.46
N ILE A 97 0.83 18.39 23.35
CA ILE A 97 0.77 17.21 22.48
C ILE A 97 1.38 17.58 21.15
N ARG A 98 2.30 16.76 20.64
CA ARG A 98 2.90 16.92 19.32
C ARG A 98 2.22 15.98 18.31
N MET A 99 1.79 16.53 17.17
CA MET A 99 1.27 15.79 16.02
C MET A 99 2.18 16.05 14.82
N ASP A 100 2.76 14.97 14.25
CA ASP A 100 3.74 15.11 13.18
C ASP A 100 3.73 13.92 12.22
N SER A 101 4.37 14.07 11.07
CA SER A 101 4.57 12.99 10.10
C SER A 101 5.92 12.31 10.32
N PHE A 102 5.87 10.99 10.39
CA PHE A 102 7.03 10.11 10.50
C PHE A 102 6.87 9.00 9.45
N PRO A 103 7.25 9.24 8.19
CA PRO A 103 7.10 8.27 7.13
C PRO A 103 7.88 7.00 7.44
N ILE A 104 7.21 5.84 7.43
CA ILE A 104 7.91 4.56 7.64
C ILE A 104 8.73 4.20 6.41
N GLY A 105 9.99 3.84 6.64
CA GLY A 105 10.89 3.31 5.64
C GLY A 105 10.87 1.78 5.55
N ILE A 106 11.84 1.26 4.82
CA ILE A 106 12.20 -0.16 4.80
C ILE A 106 13.67 -0.31 5.20
N ASP A 107 14.06 -1.50 5.56
CA ASP A 107 15.48 -1.87 5.68
C ASP A 107 16.06 -2.03 4.26
N PHE A 108 16.60 -0.93 3.72
CA PHE A 108 17.15 -0.88 2.37
C PHE A 108 18.24 -1.94 2.16
N ASP A 109 19.18 -2.06 3.09
CA ASP A 109 20.32 -2.98 2.98
C ASP A 109 19.84 -4.43 2.93
N LYS A 110 18.80 -4.77 3.65
CA LYS A 110 18.19 -6.10 3.63
C LYS A 110 17.62 -6.43 2.24
N TYR A 111 16.86 -5.53 1.61
CA TYR A 111 16.25 -5.79 0.30
C TYR A 111 17.28 -5.71 -0.82
N HIS A 112 18.09 -4.65 -0.83
CA HIS A 112 19.16 -4.46 -1.83
C HIS A 112 20.22 -5.56 -1.72
N GLY A 113 20.73 -5.82 -0.51
CA GLY A 113 21.71 -6.86 -0.27
C GLY A 113 21.20 -8.26 -0.66
N THR A 114 19.91 -8.56 -0.36
CA THR A 114 19.29 -9.82 -0.79
C THR A 114 19.25 -9.91 -2.32
N ALA A 115 18.84 -8.86 -3.02
CA ALA A 115 18.77 -8.83 -4.49
C ALA A 115 20.16 -8.98 -5.15
N CYS A 116 21.22 -8.52 -4.48
CA CYS A 116 22.61 -8.67 -4.94
C CYS A 116 23.17 -10.10 -4.83
N LEU A 117 22.54 -10.98 -4.03
CA LEU A 117 23.04 -12.35 -3.85
C LEU A 117 23.06 -13.11 -5.18
N PRO A 118 24.16 -13.84 -5.49
CA PRO A 118 24.28 -14.59 -6.75
C PRO A 118 23.16 -15.61 -6.98
N LYS A 119 22.64 -16.23 -5.92
CA LYS A 119 21.51 -17.16 -6.00
C LYS A 119 20.21 -16.47 -6.43
N ILE A 120 19.97 -15.23 -5.95
CA ILE A 120 18.77 -14.45 -6.26
C ILE A 120 18.85 -13.95 -7.70
N ARG A 121 19.99 -13.44 -8.13
CA ARG A 121 20.23 -13.04 -9.53
C ARG A 121 20.02 -14.22 -10.49
N ARG A 122 20.57 -15.40 -10.18
CA ARG A 122 20.35 -16.61 -10.99
C ARG A 122 18.90 -17.03 -11.06
N GLU A 123 18.15 -16.91 -9.95
CA GLU A 123 16.72 -17.22 -9.95
C GLU A 123 15.90 -16.17 -10.73
N ALA A 124 16.21 -14.89 -10.60
CA ALA A 124 15.60 -13.83 -11.40
C ALA A 124 15.84 -14.07 -12.91
N ASP A 125 17.08 -14.41 -13.30
CA ASP A 125 17.41 -14.74 -14.69
C ASP A 125 16.71 -16.04 -15.16
N ARG A 126 16.50 -17.00 -14.28
CA ARG A 126 15.69 -18.20 -14.56
C ARG A 126 14.23 -17.87 -14.80
N ILE A 127 13.64 -16.97 -13.99
CA ILE A 127 12.28 -16.49 -14.18
C ILE A 127 12.18 -15.79 -15.54
N ARG A 128 13.06 -14.84 -15.85
CA ARG A 128 13.10 -14.12 -17.14
C ARG A 128 13.19 -15.07 -18.34
N ARG A 129 14.05 -16.08 -18.28
CA ARG A 129 14.16 -17.10 -19.35
C ARG A 129 12.89 -17.90 -19.55
N LYS A 130 12.12 -18.17 -18.47
CA LYS A 130 10.82 -18.86 -18.59
C LYS A 130 9.74 -18.00 -19.25
N LEU A 131 9.87 -16.69 -19.15
CA LEU A 131 8.92 -15.75 -19.72
C LEU A 131 9.10 -15.55 -21.24
N VAL A 132 10.11 -16.17 -21.85
CA VAL A 132 10.32 -16.25 -23.31
C VAL A 132 10.01 -14.93 -24.03
N GLN A 133 10.82 -13.88 -23.77
CA GLN A 133 10.68 -12.54 -24.35
C GLN A 133 9.44 -11.75 -23.90
N GLN A 134 8.69 -12.21 -22.93
CA GLN A 134 7.57 -11.46 -22.36
C GLN A 134 8.07 -10.42 -21.34
N LYS A 135 7.50 -9.23 -21.35
CA LYS A 135 7.65 -8.25 -20.29
C LYS A 135 6.83 -8.69 -19.07
N ALA A 136 7.44 -8.63 -17.90
CA ALA A 136 6.80 -9.03 -16.65
C ALA A 136 6.26 -7.82 -15.87
N ILE A 137 4.96 -7.75 -15.67
CA ILE A 137 4.32 -6.83 -14.74
C ILE A 137 4.11 -7.57 -13.42
N LEU A 138 4.62 -7.05 -12.32
CA LEU A 138 4.49 -7.65 -10.99
C LEU A 138 3.49 -6.87 -10.14
N SER A 139 2.57 -7.59 -9.54
CA SER A 139 1.60 -7.09 -8.57
C SER A 139 1.67 -7.94 -7.31
N VAL A 140 1.97 -7.34 -6.17
CA VAL A 140 2.12 -8.01 -4.88
C VAL A 140 1.25 -7.33 -3.84
N ASP A 141 0.24 -8.01 -3.32
CA ASP A 141 -0.62 -7.49 -2.27
C ASP A 141 -1.11 -8.59 -1.33
N ARG A 142 -1.44 -8.21 -0.10
CA ARG A 142 -2.30 -9.03 0.74
C ARG A 142 -3.72 -9.01 0.17
N LEU A 143 -4.48 -10.09 0.36
CA LEU A 143 -5.91 -10.08 0.07
C LEU A 143 -6.59 -9.05 1.00
N ASP A 144 -6.88 -7.87 0.47
CA ASP A 144 -7.51 -6.77 1.19
C ASP A 144 -8.25 -5.85 0.20
N TYR A 145 -9.44 -5.41 0.57
CA TYR A 145 -10.27 -4.54 -0.28
C TYR A 145 -9.61 -3.19 -0.60
N SER A 146 -8.78 -2.68 0.31
CA SER A 146 -8.05 -1.43 0.11
C SER A 146 -6.98 -1.51 -0.99
N LYS A 147 -6.57 -2.72 -1.39
CA LYS A 147 -5.52 -2.96 -2.38
C LYS A 147 -6.01 -2.85 -3.83
N GLY A 148 -7.32 -2.85 -4.07
CA GLY A 148 -7.89 -2.60 -5.39
C GLY A 148 -7.61 -3.68 -6.44
N ILE A 149 -7.35 -4.93 -6.03
CA ILE A 149 -6.92 -6.02 -6.94
C ILE A 149 -7.91 -6.22 -8.09
N ALA A 150 -9.22 -6.28 -7.81
CA ALA A 150 -10.23 -6.45 -8.84
C ALA A 150 -10.26 -5.27 -9.86
N LYS A 151 -10.06 -4.02 -9.40
CA LYS A 151 -9.98 -2.85 -10.30
C LYS A 151 -8.73 -2.91 -11.18
N ARG A 152 -7.60 -3.32 -10.61
CA ARG A 152 -6.33 -3.55 -11.33
C ARG A 152 -6.49 -4.61 -12.41
N LEU A 153 -7.16 -5.73 -12.12
CA LEU A 153 -7.44 -6.77 -13.11
C LEU A 153 -8.31 -6.26 -14.25
N ARG A 154 -9.35 -5.46 -13.95
CA ARG A 154 -10.20 -4.85 -14.99
C ARG A 154 -9.44 -3.82 -15.84
N ALA A 155 -8.48 -3.09 -15.25
CA ALA A 155 -7.63 -2.18 -16.00
C ALA A 155 -6.62 -2.93 -16.88
N TYR A 156 -6.08 -4.05 -16.40
CA TYR A 156 -5.24 -4.92 -17.21
C TYR A 156 -6.02 -5.57 -18.38
N GLU A 157 -7.27 -5.97 -18.13
CA GLU A 157 -8.18 -6.44 -19.19
C GLU A 157 -8.35 -5.37 -20.26
N LEU A 158 -8.64 -4.12 -19.85
CA LEU A 158 -8.77 -2.98 -20.78
C LEU A 158 -7.47 -2.69 -21.56
N PHE A 159 -6.31 -2.83 -20.87
CA PHE A 159 -5.01 -2.70 -21.52
C PHE A 159 -4.85 -3.74 -22.65
N LEU A 160 -5.17 -5.01 -22.41
CA LEU A 160 -5.09 -6.06 -23.45
C LEU A 160 -6.11 -5.88 -24.57
N GLU A 161 -7.22 -5.20 -24.34
CA GLU A 161 -8.19 -4.83 -25.36
C GLU A 161 -7.66 -3.71 -26.27
N ARG A 162 -7.16 -2.62 -25.66
CA ARG A 162 -6.74 -1.40 -26.36
C ARG A 162 -5.42 -1.54 -27.08
N TYR A 163 -4.53 -2.41 -26.56
CA TYR A 163 -3.16 -2.59 -27.06
C TYR A 163 -2.90 -4.06 -27.41
N PRO A 164 -3.55 -4.58 -28.46
CA PRO A 164 -3.47 -5.99 -28.86
C PRO A 164 -2.04 -6.43 -29.25
N GLU A 165 -1.16 -5.51 -29.61
CA GLU A 165 0.25 -5.76 -29.91
C GLU A 165 1.06 -6.28 -28.71
N TRP A 166 0.55 -6.12 -27.49
CA TRP A 166 1.15 -6.64 -26.26
C TRP A 166 0.69 -8.07 -25.92
N ARG A 167 -0.35 -8.58 -26.58
CA ARG A 167 -0.77 -9.98 -26.39
C ARG A 167 0.39 -10.91 -26.73
N GLN A 168 0.57 -11.94 -25.93
CA GLN A 168 1.71 -12.88 -25.97
C GLN A 168 3.09 -12.27 -25.60
N LYS A 169 3.20 -10.92 -25.48
CA LYS A 169 4.45 -10.22 -25.15
C LYS A 169 4.51 -9.69 -23.73
N VAL A 170 3.44 -9.82 -22.97
CA VAL A 170 3.35 -9.36 -21.58
C VAL A 170 2.69 -10.41 -20.70
N ILE A 171 3.08 -10.47 -19.44
CA ILE A 171 2.44 -11.29 -18.42
C ILE A 171 2.29 -10.51 -17.12
N LEU A 172 1.12 -10.61 -16.50
CA LEU A 172 0.89 -10.10 -15.15
C LEU A 172 1.19 -11.21 -14.12
N LEU A 173 2.24 -11.05 -13.36
CA LEU A 173 2.56 -11.88 -12.20
C LEU A 173 1.78 -11.34 -10.99
N LEU A 174 0.65 -11.95 -10.70
CA LEU A 174 -0.24 -11.53 -9.62
C LEU A 174 -0.01 -12.39 -8.37
N LEU A 175 0.69 -11.85 -7.37
CA LEU A 175 0.88 -12.48 -6.07
C LEU A 175 -0.10 -11.90 -5.06
N VAL A 176 -1.04 -12.72 -4.60
CA VAL A 176 -1.99 -12.36 -3.55
C VAL A 176 -1.69 -13.18 -2.30
N VAL A 177 -1.31 -12.50 -1.23
CA VAL A 177 -1.01 -13.14 0.05
C VAL A 177 -2.31 -13.33 0.84
N PRO A 178 -2.64 -14.57 1.28
CA PRO A 178 -3.82 -14.84 2.09
C PRO A 178 -3.87 -13.96 3.35
N SER A 179 -5.04 -13.39 3.64
CA SER A 179 -5.28 -12.60 4.84
C SER A 179 -6.71 -12.83 5.32
N ARG A 180 -6.93 -12.84 6.64
CA ARG A 180 -8.25 -12.91 7.29
C ARG A 180 -9.17 -14.01 6.71
N ILE A 181 -8.65 -15.23 6.52
CA ILE A 181 -9.28 -16.34 5.80
C ILE A 181 -10.67 -16.73 6.37
N GLY A 182 -10.92 -16.47 7.65
CA GLY A 182 -12.21 -16.79 8.33
C GLY A 182 -13.30 -15.72 8.18
N VAL A 183 -13.13 -14.70 7.35
CA VAL A 183 -14.10 -13.61 7.16
C VAL A 183 -14.76 -13.75 5.78
N ASP A 184 -16.07 -13.92 5.72
CA ASP A 184 -16.84 -14.18 4.50
C ASP A 184 -16.55 -13.16 3.38
N ARG A 185 -16.48 -11.87 3.72
CA ARG A 185 -16.18 -10.82 2.75
C ARG A 185 -14.81 -11.00 2.05
N TYR A 186 -13.84 -11.61 2.71
CA TYR A 186 -12.53 -11.90 2.11
C TYR A 186 -12.60 -13.12 1.20
N GLN A 187 -13.47 -14.08 1.50
CA GLN A 187 -13.75 -15.21 0.62
C GLN A 187 -14.48 -14.76 -0.65
N ASP A 188 -15.45 -13.85 -0.54
CA ASP A 188 -16.13 -13.26 -1.69
C ASP A 188 -15.16 -12.51 -2.60
N MET A 189 -14.28 -11.69 -2.02
CA MET A 189 -13.24 -10.99 -2.76
C MET A 189 -12.29 -11.97 -3.48
N ARG A 190 -11.91 -13.06 -2.83
CA ARG A 190 -11.09 -14.10 -3.46
C ARG A 190 -11.82 -14.71 -4.65
N ARG A 191 -13.09 -15.06 -4.50
CA ARG A 191 -13.92 -15.60 -5.60
C ARG A 191 -13.97 -14.62 -6.78
N GLU A 192 -14.22 -13.33 -6.51
CA GLU A 192 -14.19 -12.30 -7.55
C GLU A 192 -12.84 -12.23 -8.29
N ILE A 193 -11.72 -12.32 -7.58
CA ILE A 193 -10.39 -12.34 -8.19
C ILE A 193 -10.20 -13.60 -9.03
N ASP A 194 -10.56 -14.78 -8.52
CA ASP A 194 -10.43 -16.07 -9.20
C ASP A 194 -11.27 -16.06 -10.52
N GLU A 195 -12.49 -15.53 -10.47
CA GLU A 195 -13.38 -15.37 -11.64
C GLU A 195 -12.79 -14.38 -12.68
N LEU A 196 -12.26 -13.22 -12.23
CA LEU A 196 -11.63 -12.24 -13.11
C LEU A 196 -10.40 -12.83 -13.81
N VAL A 197 -9.54 -13.52 -13.07
CA VAL A 197 -8.35 -14.17 -13.62
C VAL A 197 -8.75 -15.24 -14.63
N GLY A 198 -9.72 -16.11 -14.29
CA GLY A 198 -10.23 -17.13 -15.19
C GLY A 198 -10.82 -16.54 -16.49
N ARG A 199 -11.62 -15.48 -16.37
CA ARG A 199 -12.22 -14.79 -17.52
C ARG A 199 -11.17 -14.14 -18.42
N ILE A 200 -10.19 -13.43 -17.86
CA ILE A 200 -9.16 -12.75 -18.63
C ILE A 200 -8.25 -13.76 -19.34
N ASN A 201 -7.83 -14.81 -18.62
CA ASN A 201 -7.02 -15.87 -19.19
C ASN A 201 -7.79 -16.65 -20.28
N GLY A 202 -9.07 -16.95 -20.08
CA GLY A 202 -9.89 -17.62 -21.08
C GLY A 202 -10.20 -16.76 -22.31
N ARG A 203 -10.27 -15.43 -22.14
CA ARG A 203 -10.58 -14.50 -23.24
C ARG A 203 -9.38 -14.19 -24.13
N PHE A 204 -8.20 -14.01 -23.54
CA PHE A 204 -7.01 -13.53 -24.24
C PHE A 204 -5.91 -14.56 -24.36
N GLY A 205 -5.94 -15.60 -23.51
CA GLY A 205 -4.91 -16.64 -23.48
C GLY A 205 -4.92 -17.52 -24.73
N ASP A 206 -3.80 -18.17 -24.97
CA ASP A 206 -3.59 -19.10 -26.06
C ASP A 206 -2.73 -20.29 -25.56
N ILE A 207 -2.58 -21.33 -26.40
CA ILE A 207 -1.70 -22.48 -26.11
C ILE A 207 -0.27 -21.94 -25.90
N GLY A 208 0.23 -22.11 -24.68
CA GLY A 208 1.58 -21.64 -24.30
C GLY A 208 1.67 -20.24 -23.71
N TRP A 209 0.57 -19.46 -23.68
CA TRP A 209 0.56 -18.15 -23.01
C TRP A 209 -0.71 -17.88 -22.23
N ALA A 210 -0.56 -17.54 -20.96
CA ALA A 210 -1.63 -17.01 -20.12
C ALA A 210 -1.33 -15.56 -19.77
N PRO A 211 -2.24 -14.60 -19.98
CA PRO A 211 -2.05 -13.20 -19.61
C PRO A 211 -1.70 -12.97 -18.16
N ILE A 212 -2.23 -13.80 -17.26
CA ILE A 212 -2.07 -13.67 -15.82
C ILE A 212 -1.54 -14.97 -15.22
N ALA A 213 -0.37 -14.91 -14.58
CA ALA A 213 0.13 -15.94 -13.68
C ALA A 213 -0.28 -15.58 -12.25
N TYR A 214 -1.30 -16.25 -11.73
CA TYR A 214 -1.87 -15.97 -10.42
C TYR A 214 -1.30 -16.90 -9.35
N LEU A 215 -0.81 -16.31 -8.26
CA LEU A 215 -0.23 -17.00 -7.11
C LEU A 215 -0.95 -16.58 -5.83
N TYR A 216 -1.73 -17.48 -5.25
CA TYR A 216 -2.38 -17.26 -3.96
C TYR A 216 -1.59 -17.95 -2.84
N LYS A 217 -0.53 -17.29 -2.37
CA LYS A 217 0.37 -17.82 -1.34
C LYS A 217 1.26 -16.74 -0.73
N ASN A 218 1.86 -17.05 0.43
CA ASN A 218 2.94 -16.24 1.00
C ASN A 218 4.28 -16.65 0.38
N LEU A 219 5.15 -15.67 0.12
CA LEU A 219 6.53 -15.89 -0.31
C LEU A 219 7.49 -15.29 0.71
N GLY A 220 8.56 -16.02 1.02
CA GLY A 220 9.67 -15.47 1.81
C GLY A 220 10.49 -14.45 1.04
N LEU A 221 11.29 -13.65 1.77
CA LEU A 221 12.08 -12.54 1.25
C LEU A 221 12.88 -12.90 -0.01
N GLN A 222 13.55 -14.05 -0.04
CA GLN A 222 14.40 -14.45 -1.17
C GLN A 222 13.61 -14.69 -2.45
N ALA A 223 12.47 -15.38 -2.35
CA ALA A 223 11.59 -15.63 -3.49
C ALA A 223 10.95 -14.34 -3.99
N LEU A 224 10.54 -13.46 -3.07
CA LEU A 224 9.96 -12.15 -3.40
C LEU A 224 11.00 -11.24 -4.05
N SER A 225 12.24 -11.18 -3.53
CA SER A 225 13.34 -10.41 -4.14
C SER A 225 13.69 -10.92 -5.54
N SER A 226 13.59 -12.23 -5.80
CA SER A 226 13.79 -12.78 -7.15
C SER A 226 12.71 -12.31 -8.12
N LEU A 227 11.44 -12.18 -7.66
CA LEU A 227 10.34 -11.63 -8.48
C LEU A 227 10.53 -10.13 -8.72
N TYR A 228 10.89 -9.36 -7.67
CA TYR A 228 11.21 -7.93 -7.83
C TYR A 228 12.31 -7.71 -8.86
N ALA A 229 13.40 -8.48 -8.75
CA ALA A 229 14.53 -8.38 -9.68
C ALA A 229 14.17 -8.84 -11.10
N ALA A 230 13.23 -9.77 -11.27
CA ALA A 230 12.83 -10.30 -12.57
C ALA A 230 11.81 -9.42 -13.32
N ALA A 231 10.99 -8.65 -12.61
CA ALA A 231 9.92 -7.86 -13.19
C ALA A 231 10.44 -6.63 -13.95
N ASP A 232 9.80 -6.29 -15.06
CA ASP A 232 10.05 -5.04 -15.80
C ASP A 232 9.24 -3.88 -15.21
N VAL A 233 8.03 -4.15 -14.74
CA VAL A 233 7.11 -3.16 -14.17
C VAL A 233 6.57 -3.66 -12.84
N ALA A 234 6.53 -2.80 -11.82
CA ALA A 234 5.73 -3.03 -10.62
C ALA A 234 4.43 -2.23 -10.70
N LEU A 235 3.30 -2.91 -10.52
CA LEU A 235 1.97 -2.32 -10.57
C LEU A 235 1.37 -2.29 -9.16
N VAL A 236 1.55 -1.16 -8.46
CA VAL A 236 1.18 -0.94 -7.05
C VAL A 236 0.07 0.10 -6.99
N THR A 237 -1.18 -0.35 -7.05
CA THR A 237 -2.33 0.53 -7.25
C THR A 237 -3.41 0.36 -6.19
N PRO A 238 -3.07 0.51 -4.87
CA PRO A 238 -4.06 0.45 -3.82
C PRO A 238 -5.09 1.58 -3.96
N LEU A 239 -6.33 1.31 -3.56
CA LEU A 239 -7.39 2.33 -3.48
C LEU A 239 -7.14 3.28 -2.32
N ARG A 240 -6.47 2.81 -1.27
CA ARG A 240 -6.04 3.59 -0.12
C ARG A 240 -4.99 2.83 0.68
N ASP A 241 -3.87 3.48 0.96
CA ASP A 241 -2.78 2.87 1.73
C ASP A 241 -2.04 3.95 2.54
N GLY A 242 -1.69 3.64 3.78
CA GLY A 242 -0.95 4.58 4.65
C GLY A 242 0.42 4.94 4.10
N MET A 243 1.13 3.93 3.59
CA MET A 243 2.45 4.10 2.98
C MET A 243 2.59 3.24 1.71
N ASN A 244 2.43 1.93 1.79
CA ASN A 244 2.74 0.88 0.83
C ASN A 244 4.24 0.60 0.71
N LEU A 245 4.72 -0.34 1.52
CA LEU A 245 6.14 -0.70 1.54
C LEU A 245 6.57 -1.50 0.31
N VAL A 246 5.65 -2.20 -0.38
CA VAL A 246 5.96 -2.97 -1.60
C VAL A 246 6.57 -2.09 -2.69
N ALA A 247 6.12 -0.84 -2.83
CA ALA A 247 6.71 0.13 -3.75
C ALA A 247 8.19 0.39 -3.43
N LYS A 248 8.50 0.61 -2.14
CA LYS A 248 9.87 0.83 -1.66
C LYS A 248 10.73 -0.43 -1.78
N GLU A 249 10.17 -1.61 -1.45
CA GLU A 249 10.84 -2.90 -1.57
C GLU A 249 11.22 -3.23 -3.02
N PHE A 250 10.32 -2.95 -3.97
CA PHE A 250 10.60 -3.11 -5.39
C PHE A 250 11.79 -2.26 -5.81
N ILE A 251 11.77 -0.95 -5.51
CA ILE A 251 12.86 -0.04 -5.88
C ILE A 251 14.18 -0.47 -5.25
N ALA A 252 14.20 -0.78 -3.94
CA ALA A 252 15.41 -1.23 -3.25
C ALA A 252 15.98 -2.54 -3.83
N SER A 253 15.13 -3.38 -4.42
CA SER A 253 15.54 -4.63 -5.06
C SER A 253 16.06 -4.46 -6.49
N ARG A 254 16.00 -3.25 -7.07
CA ARG A 254 16.55 -2.98 -8.42
C ARG A 254 18.06 -2.77 -8.33
N THR A 255 18.83 -3.65 -8.97
CA THR A 255 20.30 -3.63 -8.94
C THR A 255 20.93 -3.27 -10.28
N ARG A 256 20.10 -2.93 -11.29
CA ARG A 256 20.52 -2.67 -12.67
C ARG A 256 20.00 -1.32 -13.20
N ASP A 257 19.48 -0.46 -12.34
CA ASP A 257 18.84 0.82 -12.70
C ASP A 257 17.78 0.67 -13.83
N ASP A 258 17.08 -0.46 -13.83
CA ASP A 258 16.01 -0.81 -14.78
C ASP A 258 14.67 -0.98 -14.05
N GLY A 259 13.58 -1.06 -14.83
CA GLY A 259 12.23 -1.29 -14.34
C GLY A 259 11.49 -0.02 -13.97
N VAL A 260 10.17 -0.08 -14.09
CA VAL A 260 9.26 1.05 -13.89
C VAL A 260 8.29 0.75 -12.76
N LEU A 261 8.03 1.74 -11.91
CA LEU A 261 6.99 1.68 -10.87
C LEU A 261 5.77 2.46 -11.32
N ILE A 262 4.61 1.79 -11.42
CA ILE A 262 3.30 2.43 -11.50
C ILE A 262 2.71 2.46 -10.09
N LEU A 263 2.42 3.65 -9.58
CA LEU A 263 2.04 3.84 -8.17
C LEU A 263 0.76 4.66 -8.04
N SER A 264 -0.15 4.17 -7.20
CA SER A 264 -1.36 4.91 -6.85
C SER A 264 -1.05 6.21 -6.11
N GLU A 265 -1.66 7.32 -6.54
CA GLU A 265 -1.66 8.58 -5.80
C GLU A 265 -2.27 8.48 -4.38
N MET A 266 -3.07 7.42 -4.13
CA MET A 266 -3.70 7.14 -2.84
C MET A 266 -2.80 6.36 -1.87
N ALA A 267 -1.56 6.04 -2.24
CA ALA A 267 -0.54 5.48 -1.38
C ALA A 267 0.34 6.58 -0.79
N GLY A 268 0.65 6.50 0.51
CA GLY A 268 1.57 7.46 1.15
C GLY A 268 2.94 7.51 0.47
N ALA A 269 3.42 6.35 -0.04
CA ALA A 269 4.67 6.25 -0.79
C ALA A 269 4.75 7.15 -2.03
N ALA A 270 3.61 7.53 -2.63
CA ALA A 270 3.60 8.45 -3.77
C ALA A 270 4.15 9.85 -3.44
N ARG A 271 4.18 10.21 -2.15
CA ARG A 271 4.78 11.48 -1.69
C ARG A 271 6.31 11.44 -1.62
N GLU A 272 6.88 10.25 -1.58
CA GLU A 272 8.32 10.04 -1.50
C GLU A 272 8.94 9.52 -2.81
N LEU A 273 8.11 9.07 -3.74
CA LEU A 273 8.51 8.45 -5.01
C LEU A 273 7.85 9.18 -6.20
N PRO A 274 8.12 10.48 -6.39
CA PRO A 274 7.49 11.29 -7.44
C PRO A 274 7.93 10.88 -8.86
N GLU A 275 9.04 10.13 -8.99
CA GLU A 275 9.55 9.62 -10.27
C GLU A 275 8.74 8.43 -10.79
N ALA A 276 7.90 7.80 -9.96
CA ALA A 276 7.00 6.75 -10.39
C ALA A 276 5.92 7.29 -11.35
N LEU A 277 5.37 6.43 -12.19
CA LEU A 277 4.15 6.76 -12.94
C LEU A 277 2.97 6.81 -11.97
N ILE A 278 2.63 7.99 -11.51
CA ILE A 278 1.55 8.21 -10.53
C ILE A 278 0.21 8.17 -11.25
N ILE A 279 -0.73 7.37 -10.74
CA ILE A 279 -2.05 7.18 -11.35
C ILE A 279 -3.18 7.25 -10.31
N ASN A 280 -4.38 7.59 -10.78
CA ASN A 280 -5.59 7.42 -10.00
C ASN A 280 -6.08 5.96 -10.08
N PRO A 281 -6.11 5.21 -8.95
CA PRO A 281 -6.48 3.78 -8.96
C PRO A 281 -7.97 3.54 -9.26
N ASN A 282 -8.78 4.59 -9.37
CA ASN A 282 -10.18 4.50 -9.77
C ASN A 282 -10.39 4.67 -11.28
N SER A 283 -9.39 5.18 -12.01
CA SER A 283 -9.43 5.30 -13.47
C SER A 283 -8.80 4.06 -14.12
N ARG A 284 -9.64 3.23 -14.75
CA ARG A 284 -9.16 2.05 -15.51
C ARG A 284 -8.38 2.45 -16.74
N GLU A 285 -8.81 3.54 -17.37
CA GLU A 285 -8.23 4.10 -18.57
C GLU A 285 -6.81 4.58 -18.31
N GLU A 286 -6.63 5.42 -17.30
CA GLU A 286 -5.32 5.95 -16.88
C GLU A 286 -4.35 4.83 -16.48
N MET A 287 -4.86 3.81 -15.77
CA MET A 287 -4.06 2.65 -15.39
C MET A 287 -3.63 1.82 -16.62
N ALA A 288 -4.51 1.63 -17.61
CA ALA A 288 -4.19 0.94 -18.85
C ALA A 288 -3.15 1.72 -19.69
N GLU A 289 -3.27 3.03 -19.76
CA GLU A 289 -2.32 3.93 -20.44
C GLU A 289 -0.95 3.93 -19.73
N ALA A 290 -0.93 3.97 -18.40
CA ALA A 290 0.31 3.88 -17.62
C ALA A 290 1.02 2.54 -17.82
N ILE A 291 0.28 1.42 -17.92
CA ILE A 291 0.85 0.11 -18.28
C ILE A 291 1.51 0.16 -19.65
N GLN A 292 0.83 0.71 -20.67
CA GLN A 292 1.38 0.87 -22.00
C GLN A 292 2.66 1.72 -21.97
N GLN A 293 2.63 2.86 -21.28
CA GLN A 293 3.78 3.75 -21.14
C GLN A 293 4.95 3.03 -20.48
N ALA A 294 4.72 2.36 -19.34
CA ALA A 294 5.77 1.66 -18.61
C ALA A 294 6.44 0.54 -19.42
N LEU A 295 5.69 -0.14 -20.28
CA LEU A 295 6.24 -1.22 -21.11
C LEU A 295 7.06 -0.72 -22.32
N THR A 296 6.90 0.55 -22.69
CA THR A 296 7.64 1.19 -23.79
C THR A 296 8.87 1.98 -23.31
N MET A 297 9.00 2.24 -22.02
CA MET A 297 10.19 2.81 -21.40
C MET A 297 11.33 1.79 -21.32
#